data_2e9d16182a9d8a62c8a7ed8176c4efa8
#
_entry.id   2e9d16182a9d8a62c8a7ed8176c4efa8
#
_cell.length_a   1.000
_cell.length_b   1.000
_cell.length_c   1.000
_cell.angle_alpha   90.00
_cell.angle_beta   90.00
_cell.angle_gamma   90.00
#
_symmetry.space_group_name_H-M   'P 1'
#
loop_
_entity.id
_entity.type
_entity.pdbx_description
1 polymer ?
#
loop_
_entity_poly.entity_id
_entity_poly.type
_entity_poly.pdbx_seq_one_letter_code
_entity_poly.pdbx_strand_id
1 'polypeptide(L)'
;NKVRLLTNIDEEVRQLNRENNRFLLSDTNALLHQLVKDGDSSFVFEKIGTNIRNVMIDEFQDTSRMQWDNFKLLLLEGLSQGADSLIVGDVKQSIYRWRNGDWGILNGLNKQLGYFSIRTETLKTNRRSETNIIRFNNSIFSAAVDYLNEMYNKQLGSICEPLINAYADVEQESPRNKQQGYVKVEFLEPDEEHDYTEQTLISLGMEVEHLLQSGVKLNDIAILVRKLSLIHI
;
A
#
# COMPACT_ATOMS: atom_id res chain seq x y z
N ASN A 1 -20.98 24.22 8.71
CA ASN A 1 -20.14 25.35 8.27
C ASN A 1 -18.79 24.98 7.68
N LYS A 2 -18.04 23.99 8.26
CA LYS A 2 -16.73 23.58 7.70
C LYS A 2 -16.85 22.94 6.32
N VAL A 3 -17.84 22.08 6.11
CA VAL A 3 -18.08 21.42 4.81
C VAL A 3 -18.38 22.44 3.72
N ARG A 4 -19.25 23.44 4.02
CA ARG A 4 -19.58 24.50 3.07
C ARG A 4 -18.37 25.35 2.68
N LEU A 5 -17.46 25.61 3.65
CA LEU A 5 -16.21 26.31 3.38
C LEU A 5 -15.31 25.50 2.43
N LEU A 6 -15.19 24.20 2.65
CA LEU A 6 -14.41 23.31 1.77
C LEU A 6 -15.01 23.25 0.37
N THR A 7 -16.33 23.19 0.25
CA THR A 7 -17.01 23.21 -1.05
C THR A 7 -16.72 24.52 -1.81
N ASN A 8 -16.84 25.66 -1.13
CA ASN A 8 -16.54 26.96 -1.76
C ASN A 8 -15.09 27.06 -2.20
N ILE A 9 -14.13 26.54 -1.40
CA ILE A 9 -12.72 26.51 -1.77
C ILE A 9 -12.49 25.63 -3.00
N ASP A 10 -13.10 24.45 -3.06
CA ASP A 10 -13.01 23.55 -4.22
C ASP A 10 -13.56 24.18 -5.49
N GLU A 11 -14.72 24.84 -5.40
CA GLU A 11 -15.33 25.57 -6.52
C GLU A 11 -14.41 26.70 -7.02
N GLU A 12 -13.84 27.50 -6.13
CA GLU A 12 -12.91 28.58 -6.48
C GLU A 12 -11.63 28.06 -7.12
N VAL A 13 -11.04 26.99 -6.57
CA VAL A 13 -9.86 26.33 -7.15
C VAL A 13 -10.15 25.82 -8.56
N ARG A 14 -11.30 25.20 -8.78
CA ARG A 14 -11.72 24.72 -10.10
C ARG A 14 -11.90 25.88 -11.09
N GLN A 15 -12.47 27.00 -10.64
CA GLN A 15 -12.62 28.20 -11.47
C GLN A 15 -11.25 28.78 -11.86
N LEU A 16 -10.35 28.99 -10.89
CA LEU A 16 -8.99 29.48 -11.13
C LEU A 16 -8.21 28.57 -12.10
N ASN A 17 -8.37 27.26 -11.97
CA ASN A 17 -7.71 26.31 -12.87
C ASN A 17 -8.25 26.44 -14.31
N ARG A 18 -9.56 26.60 -14.49
CA ARG A 18 -10.17 26.83 -15.81
C ARG A 18 -9.70 28.13 -16.45
N GLU A 19 -9.68 29.23 -15.68
CA GLU A 19 -9.24 30.56 -16.15
C GLU A 19 -7.77 30.54 -16.58
N ASN A 20 -6.93 29.74 -15.93
CA ASN A 20 -5.52 29.62 -16.24
C ASN A 20 -5.17 28.44 -17.17
N ASN A 21 -6.17 27.77 -17.75
CA ASN A 21 -5.98 26.55 -18.56
C ASN A 21 -5.10 25.49 -17.86
N ARG A 22 -5.29 25.33 -16.53
CA ARG A 22 -4.58 24.35 -15.73
C ARG A 22 -5.48 23.17 -15.44
N PHE A 23 -4.90 21.98 -15.52
CA PHE A 23 -5.56 20.72 -15.17
C PHE A 23 -4.73 20.03 -14.08
N LEU A 24 -5.36 19.71 -12.96
CA LEU A 24 -4.70 18.98 -11.90
C LEU A 24 -4.72 17.48 -12.20
N LEU A 25 -3.57 16.85 -12.08
CA LEU A 25 -3.44 15.39 -12.29
C LEU A 25 -4.35 14.58 -11.33
N SER A 26 -4.62 15.12 -10.14
CA SER A 26 -5.57 14.56 -9.17
C SER A 26 -7.00 14.49 -9.71
N ASP A 27 -7.39 15.39 -10.60
CA ASP A 27 -8.76 15.47 -11.12
C ASP A 27 -8.99 14.51 -12.29
N THR A 28 -7.91 13.93 -12.85
CA THR A 28 -7.99 12.98 -13.98
C THR A 28 -8.90 11.80 -13.66
N ASN A 29 -8.75 11.21 -12.48
CA ASN A 29 -9.56 10.06 -12.08
C ASN A 29 -11.04 10.42 -11.94
N ALA A 30 -11.34 11.60 -11.40
CA ALA A 30 -12.72 12.08 -11.24
C ALA A 30 -13.37 12.39 -12.59
N LEU A 31 -12.63 13.04 -13.50
CA LEU A 31 -13.10 13.31 -14.85
C LEU A 31 -13.36 12.03 -15.63
N LEU A 32 -12.43 11.08 -15.59
CA LEU A 32 -12.60 9.79 -16.25
C LEU A 32 -13.80 9.02 -15.68
N HIS A 33 -13.95 9.03 -14.35
CA HIS A 33 -15.10 8.40 -13.69
C HIS A 33 -16.43 9.01 -14.13
N GLN A 34 -16.50 10.32 -14.27
CA GLN A 34 -17.69 11.01 -14.76
C GLN A 34 -18.00 10.64 -16.22
N LEU A 35 -17.00 10.65 -17.11
CA LEU A 35 -17.15 10.24 -18.51
C LEU A 35 -17.63 8.79 -18.63
N VAL A 36 -17.14 7.90 -17.79
CA VAL A 36 -17.54 6.50 -17.76
C VAL A 36 -18.98 6.32 -17.26
N LYS A 37 -19.42 7.12 -16.25
CA LYS A 37 -20.77 7.06 -15.69
C LYS A 37 -21.85 7.61 -16.63
N ASP A 38 -21.55 8.69 -17.32
CA ASP A 38 -22.52 9.40 -18.16
C ASP A 38 -22.86 8.65 -19.48
N GLY A 39 -22.35 7.43 -19.63
CA GLY A 39 -22.66 6.56 -20.78
C GLY A 39 -21.79 6.83 -22.00
N ASP A 40 -20.90 7.81 -21.95
CA ASP A 40 -19.88 8.07 -22.96
C ASP A 40 -18.68 7.10 -22.86
N SER A 41 -18.87 6.01 -22.13
CA SER A 41 -17.89 4.91 -22.04
C SER A 41 -17.49 4.42 -23.44
N SER A 42 -18.43 4.43 -24.40
CA SER A 42 -18.15 4.09 -25.80
C SER A 42 -17.04 4.96 -26.39
N PHE A 43 -17.02 6.27 -26.11
CA PHE A 43 -16.02 7.18 -26.64
C PHE A 43 -14.62 6.92 -26.07
N VAL A 44 -14.51 6.66 -24.77
CA VAL A 44 -13.25 6.32 -24.12
C VAL A 44 -12.74 4.99 -24.65
N PHE A 45 -13.62 4.00 -24.76
CA PHE A 45 -13.28 2.67 -25.28
C PHE A 45 -13.02 2.69 -26.78
N GLU A 46 -13.74 3.48 -27.56
CA GLU A 46 -13.49 3.65 -28.98
C GLU A 46 -12.14 4.32 -29.26
N LYS A 47 -11.70 5.24 -28.41
CA LYS A 47 -10.40 5.90 -28.53
C LYS A 47 -9.23 5.08 -28.00
N ILE A 48 -9.42 4.30 -26.94
CA ILE A 48 -8.36 3.58 -26.22
C ILE A 48 -8.54 2.05 -26.36
N GLY A 49 -9.78 1.57 -26.36
CA GLY A 49 -10.13 0.21 -25.99
C GLY A 49 -10.06 -0.83 -27.10
N THR A 50 -10.05 -0.46 -28.37
CA THR A 50 -9.99 -1.47 -29.45
C THR A 50 -8.65 -2.20 -29.52
N ASN A 51 -7.62 -1.69 -28.84
CA ASN A 51 -6.25 -2.22 -28.89
C ASN A 51 -5.73 -2.77 -27.56
N ILE A 52 -6.43 -2.54 -26.43
CA ILE A 52 -5.99 -3.04 -25.12
C ILE A 52 -6.70 -4.36 -24.84
N ARG A 53 -6.00 -5.47 -25.06
CA ARG A 53 -6.52 -6.81 -24.77
C ARG A 53 -6.14 -7.30 -23.39
N ASN A 54 -4.89 -7.08 -22.98
CA ASN A 54 -4.34 -7.58 -21.73
C ASN A 54 -4.12 -6.42 -20.79
N VAL A 55 -4.63 -6.52 -19.56
CA VAL A 55 -4.46 -5.53 -18.50
C VAL A 55 -3.56 -6.10 -17.41
N MET A 56 -2.47 -5.40 -17.11
CA MET A 56 -1.57 -5.74 -16.01
C MET A 56 -1.55 -4.59 -15.01
N ILE A 57 -1.88 -4.87 -13.77
CA ILE A 57 -1.90 -3.88 -12.68
C ILE A 57 -1.00 -4.38 -11.57
N ASP A 58 -0.02 -3.58 -11.20
CA ASP A 58 0.86 -3.80 -10.05
C ASP A 58 0.49 -2.89 -8.90
N GLU A 59 0.94 -3.21 -7.68
CA GLU A 59 0.65 -2.48 -6.44
C GLU A 59 -0.87 -2.24 -6.22
N PHE A 60 -1.68 -3.24 -6.56
CA PHE A 60 -3.14 -3.08 -6.62
C PHE A 60 -3.78 -2.75 -5.26
N GLN A 61 -3.13 -3.09 -4.14
CA GLN A 61 -3.59 -2.76 -2.79
C GLN A 61 -3.70 -1.24 -2.53
N ASP A 62 -3.00 -0.43 -3.32
CA ASP A 62 -3.00 1.03 -3.21
C ASP A 62 -4.04 1.70 -4.13
N THR A 63 -4.77 0.90 -4.88
CA THR A 63 -5.82 1.37 -5.79
C THR A 63 -7.03 1.88 -5.02
N SER A 64 -7.50 3.08 -5.36
CA SER A 64 -8.76 3.61 -4.83
C SER A 64 -9.98 3.00 -5.54
N ARG A 65 -11.16 3.06 -4.90
CA ARG A 65 -12.41 2.60 -5.50
C ARG A 65 -12.68 3.27 -6.85
N MET A 66 -12.46 4.58 -6.93
CA MET A 66 -12.66 5.35 -8.18
C MET A 66 -11.70 4.89 -9.29
N GLN A 67 -10.43 4.65 -8.98
CA GLN A 67 -9.48 4.11 -9.94
C GLN A 67 -9.89 2.73 -10.43
N TRP A 68 -10.29 1.86 -9.49
CA TRP A 68 -10.77 0.52 -9.83
C TRP A 68 -11.99 0.56 -10.75
N ASP A 69 -13.00 1.37 -10.43
CA ASP A 69 -14.20 1.49 -11.25
C ASP A 69 -13.86 1.97 -12.68
N ASN A 70 -12.85 2.82 -12.84
CA ASN A 70 -12.37 3.27 -14.14
C ASN A 70 -11.65 2.15 -14.92
N PHE A 71 -10.76 1.40 -14.28
CA PHE A 71 -9.97 0.34 -14.96
C PHE A 71 -10.74 -0.97 -15.12
N LYS A 72 -11.68 -1.24 -14.24
CA LYS A 72 -12.47 -2.47 -14.24
C LYS A 72 -13.13 -2.73 -15.58
N LEU A 73 -13.64 -1.70 -16.24
CA LEU A 73 -14.31 -1.85 -17.55
C LEU A 73 -13.35 -2.31 -18.63
N LEU A 74 -12.12 -1.75 -18.67
CA LEU A 74 -11.08 -2.21 -19.61
C LEU A 74 -10.69 -3.67 -19.34
N LEU A 75 -10.55 -4.03 -18.09
CA LEU A 75 -10.27 -5.41 -17.68
C LEU A 75 -11.37 -6.36 -18.14
N LEU A 76 -12.64 -6.03 -17.89
CA LEU A 76 -13.79 -6.84 -18.23
C LEU A 76 -13.92 -7.00 -19.75
N GLU A 77 -13.67 -5.95 -20.52
CA GLU A 77 -13.67 -6.01 -21.99
C GLU A 77 -12.61 -6.98 -22.50
N GLY A 78 -11.37 -6.87 -22.04
CA GLY A 78 -10.31 -7.81 -22.41
C GLY A 78 -10.65 -9.26 -22.05
N LEU A 79 -11.14 -9.49 -20.85
CA LEU A 79 -11.54 -10.82 -20.38
C LEU A 79 -12.70 -11.39 -21.18
N SER A 80 -13.68 -10.58 -21.60
CA SER A 80 -14.82 -11.00 -22.41
C SER A 80 -14.40 -11.46 -23.81
N GLN A 81 -13.29 -10.93 -24.31
CA GLN A 81 -12.68 -11.32 -25.58
C GLN A 81 -11.71 -12.51 -25.44
N GLY A 82 -11.64 -13.12 -24.27
CA GLY A 82 -10.77 -14.27 -23.99
C GLY A 82 -9.30 -13.92 -23.81
N ALA A 83 -8.99 -12.67 -23.50
CA ALA A 83 -7.62 -12.25 -23.21
C ALA A 83 -7.26 -12.51 -21.72
N ASP A 84 -5.98 -12.76 -21.47
CA ASP A 84 -5.43 -12.91 -20.13
C ASP A 84 -5.08 -11.55 -19.53
N SER A 85 -5.29 -11.42 -18.23
CA SER A 85 -4.93 -10.23 -17.47
C SER A 85 -4.27 -10.62 -16.14
N LEU A 86 -3.46 -9.73 -15.58
CA LEU A 86 -2.70 -9.99 -14.35
C LEU A 86 -2.89 -8.83 -13.37
N ILE A 87 -3.26 -9.17 -12.15
CA ILE A 87 -3.30 -8.22 -11.03
C ILE A 87 -2.33 -8.72 -9.97
N VAL A 88 -1.41 -7.84 -9.56
CA VAL A 88 -0.41 -8.12 -8.54
C VAL A 88 -0.57 -7.13 -7.40
N GLY A 89 -0.51 -7.62 -6.18
CA GLY A 89 -0.62 -6.79 -4.99
C GLY A 89 -0.49 -7.59 -3.71
N ASP A 90 -0.26 -6.89 -2.62
CA ASP A 90 -0.18 -7.45 -1.28
C ASP A 90 -0.96 -6.58 -0.29
N VAL A 91 -2.06 -7.09 0.23
CA VAL A 91 -2.92 -6.35 1.18
C VAL A 91 -2.16 -5.88 2.41
N LYS A 92 -1.10 -6.60 2.81
CA LYS A 92 -0.24 -6.26 3.96
C LYS A 92 0.62 -5.02 3.73
N GLN A 93 0.85 -4.65 2.46
CA GLN A 93 1.64 -3.49 2.04
C GLN A 93 0.81 -2.24 1.78
N SER A 94 -0.50 -2.27 2.02
CA SER A 94 -1.37 -1.11 1.82
C SER A 94 -1.11 -0.04 2.86
N ILE A 95 -0.43 1.04 2.46
CA ILE A 95 -0.07 2.18 3.31
C ILE A 95 -0.68 3.52 2.84
N TYR A 96 -1.41 3.51 1.71
CA TYR A 96 -1.98 4.71 1.09
C TYR A 96 -3.47 4.94 1.35
N ARG A 97 -3.98 4.49 2.51
CA ARG A 97 -5.37 4.73 2.91
C ARG A 97 -5.74 6.23 2.95
N TRP A 98 -4.80 7.08 3.29
CA TRP A 98 -4.96 8.53 3.27
C TRP A 98 -5.10 9.13 1.85
N ARG A 99 -4.76 8.37 0.81
CA ARG A 99 -5.02 8.66 -0.62
C ARG A 99 -6.21 7.88 -1.17
N ASN A 100 -7.09 7.38 -0.31
CA ASN A 100 -8.23 6.54 -0.65
C ASN A 100 -7.86 5.15 -1.22
N GLY A 101 -6.66 4.66 -1.01
CA GLY A 101 -6.31 3.26 -1.26
C GLY A 101 -7.22 2.34 -0.45
N ASP A 102 -7.76 1.31 -1.09
CA ASP A 102 -8.71 0.36 -0.48
C ASP A 102 -8.26 -1.08 -0.76
N TRP A 103 -7.45 -1.62 0.14
CA TRP A 103 -7.00 -3.01 0.06
C TRP A 103 -8.14 -4.04 0.04
N GLY A 104 -9.32 -3.66 0.52
CA GLY A 104 -10.53 -4.49 0.48
C GLY A 104 -10.98 -4.80 -0.95
N ILE A 105 -10.58 -3.99 -1.95
CA ILE A 105 -10.85 -4.27 -3.36
C ILE A 105 -10.08 -5.53 -3.78
N LEU A 106 -8.78 -5.61 -3.47
CA LEU A 106 -7.95 -6.78 -3.77
C LEU A 106 -8.48 -8.03 -3.07
N ASN A 107 -8.80 -7.93 -1.79
CA ASN A 107 -9.35 -9.04 -1.01
C ASN A 107 -10.71 -9.53 -1.53
N GLY A 108 -11.51 -8.64 -2.10
CA GLY A 108 -12.84 -8.91 -2.66
C GLY A 108 -12.86 -9.22 -4.17
N LEU A 109 -11.71 -9.32 -4.83
CA LEU A 109 -11.62 -9.41 -6.29
C LEU A 109 -12.35 -10.63 -6.86
N ASN A 110 -12.20 -11.78 -6.22
CA ASN A 110 -12.87 -13.02 -6.61
C ASN A 110 -14.41 -12.90 -6.61
N LYS A 111 -14.97 -12.12 -5.69
CA LYS A 111 -16.42 -11.87 -5.65
C LYS A 111 -16.86 -10.88 -6.74
N GLN A 112 -16.03 -9.91 -7.08
CA GLN A 112 -16.34 -8.88 -8.06
C GLN A 112 -16.23 -9.35 -9.50
N LEU A 113 -15.36 -10.33 -9.76
CA LEU A 113 -15.08 -10.89 -11.09
C LEU A 113 -15.51 -12.35 -11.21
N GLY A 114 -16.43 -12.81 -10.35
CA GLY A 114 -16.82 -14.22 -10.23
C GLY A 114 -17.42 -14.89 -11.48
N TYR A 115 -17.67 -14.13 -12.53
CA TYR A 115 -18.09 -14.64 -13.84
C TYR A 115 -16.90 -15.16 -14.67
N PHE A 116 -15.67 -14.83 -14.27
CA PHE A 116 -14.44 -15.25 -14.95
C PHE A 116 -13.67 -16.25 -14.09
N SER A 117 -12.93 -17.13 -14.75
CA SER A 117 -12.03 -18.06 -14.05
C SER A 117 -10.80 -17.30 -13.55
N ILE A 118 -10.71 -17.09 -12.22
CA ILE A 118 -9.59 -16.43 -11.59
C ILE A 118 -8.68 -17.47 -10.96
N ARG A 119 -7.41 -17.43 -11.30
CA ARG A 119 -6.36 -18.20 -10.65
C ARG A 119 -5.59 -17.28 -9.70
N THR A 120 -5.66 -17.58 -8.40
CA THR A 120 -4.91 -16.85 -7.39
C THR A 120 -3.68 -17.64 -6.99
N GLU A 121 -2.53 -16.98 -7.02
CA GLU A 121 -1.25 -17.57 -6.61
C GLU A 121 -0.55 -16.64 -5.61
N THR A 122 0.03 -17.23 -4.57
CA THR A 122 0.83 -16.51 -3.59
C THR A 122 2.31 -16.74 -3.86
N LEU A 123 3.08 -15.65 -3.98
CA LEU A 123 4.52 -15.70 -4.14
C LEU A 123 5.19 -15.84 -2.76
N LYS A 124 5.50 -17.07 -2.35
CA LYS A 124 6.07 -17.35 -1.03
C LYS A 124 7.56 -17.06 -0.92
N THR A 125 8.31 -17.17 -2.01
CA THR A 125 9.77 -17.04 -1.99
C THR A 125 10.21 -15.59 -2.01
N ASN A 126 10.83 -15.13 -0.92
CA ASN A 126 11.47 -13.82 -0.83
C ASN A 126 12.91 -13.89 -1.37
N ARG A 127 13.13 -13.26 -2.53
CA ARG A 127 14.46 -13.19 -3.17
C ARG A 127 15.19 -11.88 -2.87
N ARG A 128 14.54 -10.93 -2.19
CA ARG A 128 15.09 -9.60 -1.87
C ARG A 128 15.96 -9.63 -0.63
N SER A 129 15.45 -10.25 0.44
CA SER A 129 16.05 -10.15 1.78
C SER A 129 16.91 -11.37 2.12
N GLU A 130 17.83 -11.18 3.06
CA GLU A 130 18.62 -12.28 3.63
C GLU A 130 17.80 -13.11 4.62
N THR A 131 18.24 -14.34 4.85
CA THR A 131 17.46 -15.35 5.59
C THR A 131 17.10 -14.92 7.02
N ASN A 132 18.02 -14.25 7.74
CA ASN A 132 17.73 -13.81 9.11
C ASN A 132 16.66 -12.72 9.16
N ILE A 133 16.62 -11.83 8.15
CA ILE A 133 15.60 -10.80 8.04
C ILE A 133 14.22 -11.43 7.76
N ILE A 134 14.16 -12.42 6.85
CA ILE A 134 12.93 -13.15 6.54
C ILE A 134 12.40 -13.86 7.78
N ARG A 135 13.26 -14.57 8.52
CA ARG A 135 12.88 -15.27 9.76
C ARG A 135 12.37 -14.31 10.83
N PHE A 136 13.06 -13.18 11.01
CA PHE A 136 12.61 -12.16 11.95
C PHE A 136 11.23 -11.61 11.56
N ASN A 137 11.04 -11.25 10.28
CA ASN A 137 9.77 -10.74 9.79
C ASN A 137 8.65 -11.78 9.96
N ASN A 138 8.88 -13.03 9.60
CA ASN A 138 7.90 -14.09 9.79
C ASN A 138 7.49 -14.19 11.27
N SER A 139 8.45 -14.22 12.18
CA SER A 139 8.19 -14.34 13.63
C SER A 139 7.43 -13.13 14.17
N ILE A 140 7.86 -11.90 13.82
CA ILE A 140 7.27 -10.69 14.39
C ILE A 140 5.86 -10.44 13.83
N PHE A 141 5.66 -10.63 12.53
CA PHE A 141 4.36 -10.38 11.93
C PHE A 141 3.33 -11.45 12.33
N SER A 142 3.70 -12.71 12.46
CA SER A 142 2.80 -13.74 12.98
C SER A 142 2.38 -13.41 14.42
N ALA A 143 3.34 -13.12 15.30
CA ALA A 143 3.03 -12.77 16.70
C ALA A 143 2.24 -11.45 16.82
N ALA A 144 2.54 -10.45 15.99
CA ALA A 144 1.84 -9.18 16.01
C ALA A 144 0.38 -9.31 15.57
N VAL A 145 0.08 -10.17 14.60
CA VAL A 145 -1.30 -10.42 14.15
C VAL A 145 -2.12 -11.05 15.27
N ASP A 146 -1.60 -12.05 15.94
CA ASP A 146 -2.27 -12.72 17.07
C ASP A 146 -2.57 -11.73 18.19
N TYR A 147 -1.57 -10.94 18.59
CA TYR A 147 -1.69 -9.92 19.62
C TYR A 147 -2.71 -8.83 19.26
N LEU A 148 -2.61 -8.27 18.05
CA LEU A 148 -3.51 -7.22 17.57
C LEU A 148 -4.94 -7.73 17.42
N ASN A 149 -5.11 -8.97 16.97
CA ASN A 149 -6.41 -9.59 16.86
C ASN A 149 -7.05 -9.78 18.24
N GLU A 150 -6.29 -10.22 19.23
CA GLU A 150 -6.77 -10.35 20.61
C GLU A 150 -7.18 -8.98 21.19
N MET A 151 -6.35 -7.95 21.02
CA MET A 151 -6.67 -6.59 21.46
C MET A 151 -7.94 -6.05 20.77
N TYR A 152 -8.04 -6.23 19.47
CA TYR A 152 -9.16 -5.73 18.69
C TYR A 152 -10.46 -6.42 19.08
N ASN A 153 -10.43 -7.73 19.28
CA ASN A 153 -11.58 -8.51 19.74
C ASN A 153 -12.04 -8.09 21.13
N LYS A 154 -11.11 -7.78 22.04
CA LYS A 154 -11.43 -7.24 23.37
C LYS A 154 -12.11 -5.87 23.31
N GLN A 155 -11.70 -5.00 22.37
CA GLN A 155 -12.27 -3.66 22.24
C GLN A 155 -13.63 -3.64 21.54
N LEU A 156 -13.80 -4.46 20.50
CA LEU A 156 -15.03 -4.47 19.69
C LEU A 156 -16.06 -5.51 20.15
N GLY A 157 -15.69 -6.44 21.00
CA GLY A 157 -16.56 -7.55 21.42
C GLY A 157 -16.92 -8.51 20.27
N SER A 158 -16.13 -8.49 19.17
CA SER A 158 -16.35 -9.31 17.98
C SER A 158 -15.03 -9.79 17.39
N ILE A 159 -15.05 -10.92 16.68
CA ILE A 159 -13.87 -11.47 16.03
C ILE A 159 -13.50 -10.65 14.79
N CYS A 160 -12.24 -10.20 14.70
CA CYS A 160 -11.73 -9.44 13.57
C CYS A 160 -11.15 -10.38 12.49
N GLU A 161 -12.02 -11.07 11.77
CA GLU A 161 -11.61 -11.95 10.66
C GLU A 161 -10.80 -11.27 9.55
N PRO A 162 -11.07 -10.00 9.15
CA PRO A 162 -10.30 -9.36 8.08
C PRO A 162 -8.80 -9.28 8.33
N LEU A 163 -8.37 -9.08 9.58
CA LEU A 163 -6.94 -9.02 9.91
C LEU A 163 -6.29 -10.39 9.78
N ILE A 164 -6.90 -11.43 10.32
CA ILE A 164 -6.41 -12.81 10.22
C ILE A 164 -6.31 -13.23 8.76
N ASN A 165 -7.35 -12.96 7.98
CA ASN A 165 -7.37 -13.33 6.56
C ASN A 165 -6.32 -12.58 5.74
N ALA A 166 -6.05 -11.30 6.05
CA ALA A 166 -5.05 -10.49 5.36
C ALA A 166 -3.61 -11.00 5.60
N TYR A 167 -3.38 -11.66 6.75
CA TYR A 167 -2.06 -12.16 7.14
C TYR A 167 -1.95 -13.69 7.13
N ALA A 168 -2.94 -14.40 6.60
CA ALA A 168 -2.93 -15.86 6.54
C ALA A 168 -1.73 -16.45 5.76
N ASP A 169 -1.16 -15.67 4.83
CA ASP A 169 -0.01 -16.01 4.00
C ASP A 169 1.24 -15.16 4.29
N VAL A 170 1.39 -14.70 5.53
CA VAL A 170 2.49 -13.79 5.91
C VAL A 170 3.87 -14.44 5.85
N GLU A 171 3.94 -15.74 6.05
CA GLU A 171 5.21 -16.46 6.07
C GLU A 171 5.85 -16.53 4.68
N GLN A 172 7.12 -16.14 4.62
CA GLN A 172 7.93 -16.16 3.42
C GLN A 172 9.06 -17.18 3.53
N GLU A 173 9.41 -17.77 2.40
CA GLU A 173 10.48 -18.75 2.27
C GLU A 173 11.76 -18.07 1.74
N SER A 174 12.91 -18.44 2.29
CA SER A 174 14.20 -18.02 1.74
C SER A 174 14.72 -19.04 0.73
N PRO A 175 15.11 -18.61 -0.48
CA PRO A 175 15.78 -19.51 -1.44
C PRO A 175 17.22 -19.81 -1.04
N ARG A 176 17.75 -19.19 0.02
CA ARG A 176 19.14 -19.26 0.45
C ARG A 176 19.28 -20.15 1.69
N ASN A 177 20.25 -21.05 1.66
CA ASN A 177 20.53 -21.96 2.76
C ASN A 177 21.45 -21.35 3.82
N LYS A 178 22.13 -20.22 3.53
CA LYS A 178 23.03 -19.58 4.47
C LYS A 178 22.30 -18.59 5.36
N GLN A 179 22.54 -18.65 6.66
CA GLN A 179 22.04 -17.67 7.62
C GLN A 179 22.86 -16.38 7.47
N GLN A 180 22.31 -15.43 6.74
CA GLN A 180 22.87 -14.11 6.49
C GLN A 180 21.84 -13.03 6.79
N GLY A 181 22.30 -11.80 6.93
CA GLY A 181 21.48 -10.66 7.33
C GLY A 181 21.57 -10.41 8.84
N TYR A 182 21.45 -9.15 9.20
CA TYR A 182 21.53 -8.67 10.57
C TYR A 182 20.22 -8.01 10.97
N VAL A 183 19.75 -8.32 12.16
CA VAL A 183 18.59 -7.68 12.78
C VAL A 183 18.97 -7.35 14.22
N LYS A 184 18.78 -6.10 14.62
CA LYS A 184 18.93 -5.61 15.99
C LYS A 184 17.60 -5.05 16.46
N VAL A 185 17.19 -5.42 17.65
CA VAL A 185 16.04 -4.81 18.36
C VAL A 185 16.57 -4.26 19.66
N GLU A 186 16.31 -3.00 19.92
CA GLU A 186 16.75 -2.32 21.12
C GLU A 186 15.54 -1.72 21.85
N PHE A 187 15.46 -1.98 23.14
CA PHE A 187 14.47 -1.39 24.03
C PHE A 187 15.15 -0.27 24.79
N LEU A 188 14.67 0.94 24.60
CA LEU A 188 15.20 2.14 25.23
C LEU A 188 14.31 2.53 26.42
N GLU A 189 14.92 2.85 27.55
CA GLU A 189 14.22 3.35 28.72
C GLU A 189 14.62 4.81 28.93
N PRO A 190 13.68 5.75 29.14
CA PRO A 190 14.02 7.13 29.47
C PRO A 190 14.83 7.18 30.76
N ASP A 191 15.79 8.06 30.84
CA ASP A 191 16.56 8.37 32.06
C ASP A 191 16.20 9.77 32.61
N GLU A 192 16.93 10.23 33.62
CA GLU A 192 16.70 11.55 34.27
C GLU A 192 17.10 12.72 33.35
N GLU A 193 17.98 12.49 32.35
CA GLU A 193 18.54 13.53 31.48
C GLU A 193 17.86 13.59 30.11
N HIS A 194 17.37 12.44 29.60
CA HIS A 194 16.85 12.32 28.23
C HIS A 194 15.47 11.63 28.22
N ASP A 195 14.58 12.18 27.43
CA ASP A 195 13.31 11.53 27.14
C ASP A 195 13.51 10.39 26.11
N TYR A 196 12.44 9.62 25.88
CA TYR A 196 12.46 8.51 24.92
C TYR A 196 12.87 8.93 23.51
N THR A 197 12.48 10.14 23.10
CA THR A 197 12.79 10.64 21.75
C THR A 197 14.28 10.96 21.61
N GLU A 198 14.82 11.64 22.61
CA GLU A 198 16.24 12.01 22.65
C GLU A 198 17.13 10.77 22.70
N GLN A 199 16.79 9.79 23.55
CA GLN A 199 17.53 8.53 23.59
C GLN A 199 17.44 7.76 22.27
N THR A 200 16.29 7.78 21.60
CA THR A 200 16.12 7.17 20.28
C THR A 200 17.04 7.81 19.24
N LEU A 201 17.15 9.14 19.25
CA LEU A 201 18.01 9.87 18.33
C LEU A 201 19.51 9.60 18.62
N ILE A 202 19.89 9.54 19.89
CA ILE A 202 21.27 9.21 20.30
C ILE A 202 21.62 7.79 19.83
N SER A 203 20.78 6.80 20.15
CA SER A 203 21.01 5.41 19.75
C SER A 203 21.05 5.26 18.23
N LEU A 204 20.18 5.94 17.51
CA LEU A 204 20.18 5.97 16.05
C LEU A 204 21.49 6.55 15.49
N GLY A 205 21.96 7.67 16.04
CA GLY A 205 23.23 8.29 15.64
C GLY A 205 24.39 7.34 15.83
N MET A 206 24.48 6.68 16.99
CA MET A 206 25.51 5.69 17.29
C MET A 206 25.46 4.49 16.31
N GLU A 207 24.27 4.00 15.98
CA GLU A 207 24.14 2.89 15.03
C GLU A 207 24.56 3.29 13.62
N VAL A 208 24.21 4.50 13.15
CA VAL A 208 24.65 5.02 11.85
C VAL A 208 26.17 5.15 11.81
N GLU A 209 26.79 5.68 12.86
CA GLU A 209 28.25 5.77 12.95
C GLU A 209 28.92 4.39 12.92
N HIS A 210 28.36 3.42 13.64
CA HIS A 210 28.85 2.04 13.64
C HIS A 210 28.78 1.41 12.24
N LEU A 211 27.67 1.62 11.52
CA LEU A 211 27.52 1.14 10.15
C LEU A 211 28.52 1.78 9.20
N LEU A 212 28.77 3.09 9.31
CA LEU A 212 29.77 3.80 8.51
C LEU A 212 31.20 3.29 8.77
N GLN A 213 31.54 3.07 10.04
CA GLN A 213 32.85 2.48 10.43
C GLN A 213 33.02 1.05 9.89
N SER A 214 31.91 0.32 9.74
CA SER A 214 31.87 -1.01 9.14
C SER A 214 31.92 -0.99 7.60
N GLY A 215 32.00 0.20 6.98
CA GLY A 215 32.12 0.37 5.53
C GLY A 215 30.81 0.47 4.78
N VAL A 216 29.66 0.55 5.46
CA VAL A 216 28.36 0.82 4.84
C VAL A 216 28.32 2.28 4.39
N LYS A 217 27.81 2.56 3.19
CA LYS A 217 27.70 3.93 2.67
C LYS A 217 26.40 4.58 3.13
N LEU A 218 26.40 5.90 3.31
CA LEU A 218 25.18 6.65 3.65
C LEU A 218 24.03 6.41 2.68
N ASN A 219 24.30 6.24 1.39
CA ASN A 219 23.29 5.97 0.38
C ASN A 219 22.62 4.59 0.53
N ASP A 220 23.21 3.69 1.32
CA ASP A 220 22.70 2.34 1.56
C ASP A 220 21.94 2.27 2.90
N ILE A 221 21.83 3.40 3.62
CA ILE A 221 21.13 3.51 4.90
C ILE A 221 19.82 4.26 4.70
N ALA A 222 18.71 3.65 5.11
CA ALA A 222 17.40 4.30 5.13
C ALA A 222 16.81 4.29 6.55
N ILE A 223 16.34 5.45 7.01
CA ILE A 223 15.70 5.61 8.32
C ILE A 223 14.20 5.78 8.10
N LEU A 224 13.41 4.87 8.64
CA LEU A 224 11.96 4.91 8.55
C LEU A 224 11.38 5.48 9.85
N VAL A 225 10.56 6.51 9.74
CA VAL A 225 9.90 7.17 10.87
C VAL A 225 8.42 7.33 10.64
N ARG A 226 7.65 7.30 11.72
CA ARG A 226 6.19 7.51 11.62
C ARG A 226 5.81 8.97 11.37
N LYS A 227 6.61 9.92 11.87
CA LYS A 227 6.40 11.36 11.73
C LYS A 227 7.72 12.02 11.37
N LEU A 228 7.73 12.80 10.28
CA LEU A 228 8.91 13.55 9.82
C LEU A 228 9.37 14.64 10.81
N SER A 229 8.49 15.12 11.69
CA SER A 229 8.84 16.13 12.71
C SER A 229 9.93 15.68 13.70
N LEU A 230 10.25 14.39 13.75
CA LEU A 230 11.37 13.88 14.54
C LEU A 230 12.75 14.08 13.90
N ILE A 231 12.81 14.46 12.62
CA ILE A 231 14.07 14.63 11.87
C ILE A 231 14.48 16.11 11.76
N HIS A 232 13.60 17.04 12.09
CA HIS A 232 13.83 18.49 12.01
C HIS A 232 14.18 19.11 13.38
N ILE A 233 15.01 18.45 14.15
CA ILE A 233 15.60 19.04 15.36
C ILE A 233 17.00 19.51 15.07
#